data_d2c07c4ccd9d01704246076b797d47e8
#
_entry.id   d2c07c4ccd9d01704246076b797d47e8
#
_cell.length_a   1.000
_cell.length_b   1.000
_cell.length_c   1.000
_cell.angle_alpha   90.00
_cell.angle_beta   90.00
_cell.angle_gamma   90.00
#
_symmetry.space_group_name_H-M   'P 1'
#
loop_
_entity.id
_entity.type
_entity.pdbx_description
1 polymer ?
#
loop_
_entity_poly.entity_id
_entity_poly.type
_entity_poly.pdbx_seq_one_letter_code
_entity_poly.pdbx_strand_id
1 'polypeptide(L)'
;MEWEKLLSAKRDRQSVHRAGSVKSTDLRSEFEKDYHRIIGSASFRRLQDKTQVFPLDKSDFIRTRLTHSLEVSSFAKSLGQNIGENILTYGLDPGFSPRMKEDICSILQCAGLIHDIGNPPFGHFGELAIREWFAENLGKLEFCGKKAEELLEPQMREDLYHFEGNAQALRLVTKLHY
;
A
#
# COMPACT_ATOMS: atom_id res chain seq x y z
N MET A 1 2.90 23.20 -11.03
CA MET A 1 3.14 21.73 -10.93
C MET A 1 2.38 21.04 -12.05
N GLU A 2 2.90 19.95 -12.65
CA GLU A 2 2.20 19.25 -13.74
C GLU A 2 1.22 18.21 -13.16
N TRP A 3 0.11 18.70 -12.60
CA TRP A 3 -0.90 17.87 -11.93
C TRP A 3 -1.47 16.77 -12.80
N GLU A 4 -1.70 17.02 -14.09
CA GLU A 4 -2.23 16.03 -15.03
C GLU A 4 -1.36 14.78 -15.16
N LYS A 5 -0.04 14.95 -15.06
CA LYS A 5 0.91 13.82 -15.07
C LYS A 5 0.91 13.07 -13.75
N LEU A 6 0.89 13.81 -12.62
CA LEU A 6 0.90 13.22 -11.28
C LEU A 6 -0.40 12.46 -10.97
N LEU A 7 -1.54 12.98 -11.45
CA LEU A 7 -2.87 12.43 -11.20
C LEU A 7 -3.37 11.56 -12.37
N SER A 8 -2.46 10.96 -13.13
CA SER A 8 -2.83 10.08 -14.24
C SER A 8 -3.54 8.82 -13.73
N ALA A 9 -4.80 8.66 -14.15
CA ALA A 9 -5.59 7.46 -13.86
C ALA A 9 -5.33 6.31 -14.85
N LYS A 10 -4.34 6.46 -15.75
CA LYS A 10 -4.00 5.44 -16.74
C LYS A 10 -3.41 4.21 -16.05
N ARG A 11 -3.92 3.03 -16.41
CA ARG A 11 -3.49 1.74 -15.88
C ARG A 11 -2.79 0.91 -16.95
N ASP A 12 -1.73 0.22 -16.60
CA ASP A 12 -0.95 -0.61 -17.54
C ASP A 12 -1.79 -1.71 -18.20
N ARG A 13 -2.76 -2.28 -17.47
CA ARG A 13 -3.65 -3.31 -18.01
C ARG A 13 -4.63 -2.83 -19.09
N GLN A 14 -4.91 -1.53 -19.14
CA GLN A 14 -5.86 -1.00 -20.14
C GLN A 14 -5.29 -1.05 -21.57
N SER A 15 -3.98 -1.16 -21.72
CA SER A 15 -3.32 -1.25 -23.01
C SER A 15 -3.53 -2.61 -23.73
N VAL A 16 -3.91 -3.67 -23.01
CA VAL A 16 -3.93 -5.05 -23.56
C VAL A 16 -5.32 -5.54 -23.98
N HIS A 17 -6.42 -4.98 -23.46
CA HIS A 17 -7.74 -5.64 -23.60
C HIS A 17 -8.96 -4.75 -23.90
N ARG A 18 -8.87 -3.54 -24.47
CA ARG A 18 -10.10 -2.81 -24.83
C ARG A 18 -10.04 -2.02 -26.14
N ALA A 19 -10.01 -2.72 -27.23
CA ALA A 19 -10.71 -2.27 -28.45
C ALA A 19 -12.20 -2.60 -28.24
N GLY A 20 -13.04 -1.58 -27.93
CA GLY A 20 -14.50 -1.77 -27.87
C GLY A 20 -15.16 -1.70 -26.47
N SER A 21 -14.64 -0.95 -25.51
CA SER A 21 -15.32 -0.82 -24.21
C SER A 21 -16.53 0.11 -24.28
N VAL A 22 -17.71 -0.42 -23.96
CA VAL A 22 -18.89 0.34 -23.57
C VAL A 22 -18.47 1.35 -22.49
N LYS A 23 -18.83 2.64 -22.64
CA LYS A 23 -18.60 3.66 -21.61
C LYS A 23 -19.15 3.13 -20.28
N SER A 24 -18.29 2.99 -19.28
CA SER A 24 -18.71 2.57 -17.96
C SER A 24 -19.70 3.59 -17.40
N THR A 25 -20.84 3.12 -16.90
CA THR A 25 -21.81 3.95 -16.16
C THR A 25 -21.34 4.27 -14.74
N ASP A 26 -20.20 3.76 -14.32
CA ASP A 26 -19.61 3.99 -13.00
C ASP A 26 -18.98 5.39 -12.95
N LEU A 27 -19.56 6.26 -12.12
CA LEU A 27 -19.15 7.66 -11.96
C LEU A 27 -17.92 7.83 -11.04
N ARG A 28 -17.50 6.76 -10.35
CA ARG A 28 -16.34 6.80 -9.46
C ARG A 28 -15.04 6.99 -10.24
N SER A 29 -14.12 7.77 -9.69
CA SER A 29 -12.76 7.85 -10.21
C SER A 29 -12.02 6.50 -10.07
N GLU A 30 -10.93 6.32 -10.80
CA GLU A 30 -10.09 5.13 -10.64
C GLU A 30 -9.47 5.07 -9.22
N PHE A 31 -9.18 6.21 -8.62
CA PHE A 31 -8.65 6.32 -7.27
C PHE A 31 -9.70 5.93 -6.20
N GLU A 32 -10.96 6.29 -6.39
CA GLU A 32 -12.07 5.84 -5.54
C GLU A 32 -12.31 4.33 -5.67
N LYS A 33 -12.14 3.76 -6.87
CA LYS A 33 -12.20 2.31 -7.06
C LYS A 33 -11.06 1.59 -6.34
N ASP A 34 -9.87 2.20 -6.27
CA ASP A 34 -8.74 1.64 -5.52
C ASP A 34 -9.01 1.58 -4.02
N TYR A 35 -9.66 2.56 -3.45
CA TYR A 35 -10.10 2.49 -2.06
C TYR A 35 -10.91 1.21 -1.78
N HIS A 36 -11.91 0.94 -2.63
CA HIS A 36 -12.76 -0.25 -2.46
C HIS A 36 -11.98 -1.56 -2.67
N ARG A 37 -11.01 -1.58 -3.60
CA ARG A 37 -10.13 -2.74 -3.81
C ARG A 37 -9.26 -3.01 -2.59
N ILE A 38 -8.69 -1.97 -2.00
CA ILE A 38 -7.82 -2.08 -0.82
C ILE A 38 -8.60 -2.65 0.35
N ILE A 39 -9.73 -2.02 0.75
CA ILE A 39 -10.53 -2.48 1.91
C ILE A 39 -11.13 -3.88 1.69
N GLY A 40 -11.40 -4.26 0.44
CA GLY A 40 -11.87 -5.59 0.07
C GLY A 40 -10.78 -6.67 0.03
N SER A 41 -9.49 -6.29 0.08
CA SER A 41 -8.38 -7.22 -0.03
C SER A 41 -8.18 -8.07 1.23
N ALA A 42 -7.69 -9.29 1.07
CA ALA A 42 -7.38 -10.17 2.19
C ALA A 42 -6.23 -9.61 3.04
N SER A 43 -5.22 -8.99 2.39
CA SER A 43 -4.06 -8.41 3.09
C SER A 43 -4.46 -7.24 3.98
N PHE A 44 -5.39 -6.39 3.55
CA PHE A 44 -5.91 -5.31 4.40
C PHE A 44 -6.68 -5.86 5.59
N ARG A 45 -7.58 -6.82 5.37
CA ARG A 45 -8.32 -7.48 6.48
C ARG A 45 -7.41 -8.19 7.48
N ARG A 46 -6.27 -8.73 7.03
CA ARG A 46 -5.28 -9.36 7.89
C ARG A 46 -4.66 -8.41 8.93
N LEU A 47 -4.72 -7.09 8.70
CA LEU A 47 -4.26 -6.10 9.68
C LEU A 47 -5.06 -6.12 10.98
N GLN A 48 -6.27 -6.71 10.99
CA GLN A 48 -7.07 -6.89 12.20
C GLN A 48 -6.36 -7.75 13.24
N ASP A 49 -5.64 -8.78 12.80
CA ASP A 49 -4.96 -9.74 13.66
C ASP A 49 -3.52 -9.33 14.01
N LYS A 50 -3.07 -8.17 13.51
CA LYS A 50 -1.76 -7.61 13.80
C LYS A 50 -1.88 -6.49 14.83
N THR A 51 -1.16 -6.61 15.94
CA THR A 51 -1.13 -5.58 16.97
C THR A 51 -0.26 -4.39 16.53
N GLN A 52 -0.61 -3.19 17.01
CA GLN A 52 0.21 -2.01 16.78
C GLN A 52 1.35 -1.91 17.82
N VAL A 53 1.04 -2.05 19.10
CA VAL A 53 2.00 -1.90 20.20
C VAL A 53 1.90 -3.02 21.21
N PHE A 54 0.69 -3.31 21.72
CA PHE A 54 0.48 -4.27 22.80
C PHE A 54 -0.05 -5.60 22.26
N PRO A 55 0.80 -6.66 22.23
CA PRO A 55 0.34 -7.97 21.80
C PRO A 55 -0.58 -8.61 22.85
N LEU A 56 -1.58 -9.36 22.35
CA LEU A 56 -2.46 -10.21 23.17
C LEU A 56 -3.42 -9.48 24.13
N ASP A 57 -3.48 -8.18 24.14
CA ASP A 57 -4.47 -7.45 24.91
C ASP A 57 -5.81 -7.38 24.16
N LYS A 58 -6.91 -7.60 24.87
CA LYS A 58 -8.27 -7.63 24.32
C LYS A 58 -9.08 -6.36 24.66
N SER A 59 -8.43 -5.34 25.18
CA SER A 59 -9.09 -4.07 25.49
C SER A 59 -9.53 -3.33 24.23
N ASP A 60 -10.74 -2.80 24.21
CA ASP A 60 -11.27 -1.96 23.12
C ASP A 60 -10.47 -0.67 22.89
N PHE A 61 -9.66 -0.28 23.86
CA PHE A 61 -8.77 0.89 23.75
C PHE A 61 -7.48 0.62 22.99
N ILE A 62 -7.14 -0.66 22.73
CA ILE A 62 -5.91 -1.03 22.03
C ILE A 62 -6.15 -1.10 20.54
N ARG A 63 -5.33 -0.35 19.80
CA ARG A 63 -5.40 -0.28 18.35
C ARG A 63 -4.80 -1.52 17.71
N THR A 64 -5.54 -2.13 16.78
CA THR A 64 -4.96 -3.04 15.78
C THR A 64 -4.32 -2.22 14.66
N ARG A 65 -3.51 -2.86 13.82
CA ARG A 65 -2.98 -2.19 12.61
C ARG A 65 -4.09 -1.78 11.65
N LEU A 66 -5.22 -2.49 11.64
CA LEU A 66 -6.38 -2.14 10.82
C LEU A 66 -6.97 -0.79 11.28
N THR A 67 -7.28 -0.66 12.57
CA THR A 67 -7.87 0.57 13.11
C THR A 67 -6.90 1.76 12.99
N HIS A 68 -5.60 1.53 13.21
CA HIS A 68 -4.56 2.53 12.98
C HIS A 68 -4.53 2.98 11.50
N SER A 69 -4.55 2.05 10.55
CA SER A 69 -4.56 2.39 9.12
C SER A 69 -5.79 3.18 8.71
N LEU A 70 -6.96 2.92 9.32
CA LEU A 70 -8.18 3.70 9.09
C LEU A 70 -8.03 5.13 9.65
N GLU A 71 -7.46 5.30 10.84
CA GLU A 71 -7.18 6.61 11.43
C GLU A 71 -6.23 7.42 10.52
N VAL A 72 -5.09 6.84 10.14
CA VAL A 72 -4.11 7.47 9.24
C VAL A 72 -4.74 7.85 7.91
N SER A 73 -5.56 6.98 7.33
CA SER A 73 -6.29 7.22 6.09
C SER A 73 -7.23 8.43 6.20
N SER A 74 -7.96 8.55 7.31
CA SER A 74 -8.87 9.66 7.58
C SER A 74 -8.11 10.99 7.71
N PHE A 75 -7.01 11.01 8.47
CA PHE A 75 -6.17 12.20 8.61
C PHE A 75 -5.52 12.61 7.29
N ALA A 76 -4.99 11.65 6.53
CA ALA A 76 -4.37 11.90 5.23
C ALA A 76 -5.37 12.52 4.23
N LYS A 77 -6.61 12.02 4.20
CA LYS A 77 -7.68 12.63 3.40
C LYS A 77 -7.98 14.07 3.82
N SER A 78 -8.10 14.32 5.14
CA SER A 78 -8.38 15.65 5.68
C SER A 78 -7.27 16.64 5.35
N LEU A 79 -6.01 16.19 5.42
CA LEU A 79 -4.86 17.00 5.01
C LEU A 79 -4.92 17.35 3.52
N GLY A 80 -5.25 16.37 2.67
CA GLY A 80 -5.45 16.58 1.23
C GLY A 80 -6.57 17.59 0.92
N GLN A 81 -7.67 17.52 1.66
CA GLN A 81 -8.78 18.49 1.55
C GLN A 81 -8.32 19.91 1.89
N ASN A 82 -7.62 20.08 3.01
CA ASN A 82 -7.14 21.40 3.44
C ASN A 82 -6.14 21.99 2.45
N ILE A 83 -5.18 21.20 1.99
CA ILE A 83 -4.18 21.66 1.02
C ILE A 83 -4.84 21.99 -0.32
N GLY A 84 -5.69 21.12 -0.83
CA GLY A 84 -6.37 21.33 -2.10
C GLY A 84 -7.30 22.53 -2.07
N GLU A 85 -8.00 22.77 -0.96
CA GLU A 85 -8.84 23.96 -0.79
C GLU A 85 -8.01 25.25 -0.77
N ASN A 86 -6.87 25.24 -0.10
CA ASN A 86 -5.95 26.39 -0.09
C ASN A 86 -5.42 26.69 -1.49
N ILE A 87 -5.07 25.68 -2.29
CA ILE A 87 -4.62 25.88 -3.68
C ILE A 87 -5.71 26.56 -4.50
N LEU A 88 -6.96 26.12 -4.37
CA LEU A 88 -8.10 26.69 -5.10
C LEU A 88 -8.43 28.10 -4.61
N THR A 89 -8.56 28.30 -3.30
CA THR A 89 -8.98 29.57 -2.69
C THR A 89 -7.98 30.69 -2.96
N TYR A 90 -6.70 30.39 -2.85
CA TYR A 90 -5.64 31.39 -3.06
C TYR A 90 -5.12 31.44 -4.49
N GLY A 91 -5.67 30.64 -5.41
CA GLY A 91 -5.24 30.61 -6.80
C GLY A 91 -3.75 30.29 -6.99
N LEU A 92 -3.18 29.41 -6.14
CA LEU A 92 -1.76 29.13 -6.10
C LEU A 92 -1.26 28.40 -7.35
N ASP A 93 -2.15 27.71 -8.06
CA ASP A 93 -1.85 27.05 -9.33
C ASP A 93 -3.06 27.12 -10.26
N PRO A 94 -3.00 27.88 -11.36
CA PRO A 94 -4.11 28.04 -12.32
C PRO A 94 -4.52 26.72 -13.01
N GLY A 95 -3.63 25.73 -13.05
CA GLY A 95 -3.92 24.40 -13.62
C GLY A 95 -4.59 23.44 -12.65
N PHE A 96 -4.79 23.84 -11.39
CA PHE A 96 -5.41 22.98 -10.38
C PHE A 96 -6.93 23.13 -10.36
N SER A 97 -7.65 22.01 -10.42
CA SER A 97 -9.11 21.97 -10.49
C SER A 97 -9.75 21.32 -9.25
N PRO A 98 -11.05 21.58 -8.97
CA PRO A 98 -11.78 20.89 -7.90
C PRO A 98 -11.73 19.36 -8.03
N ARG A 99 -11.73 18.83 -9.25
CA ARG A 99 -11.63 17.39 -9.51
C ARG A 99 -10.26 16.86 -9.06
N MET A 100 -9.19 17.58 -9.35
CA MET A 100 -7.84 17.20 -8.90
C MET A 100 -7.72 17.19 -7.36
N LYS A 101 -8.41 18.10 -6.67
CA LYS A 101 -8.53 18.05 -5.20
C LYS A 101 -9.14 16.74 -4.72
N GLU A 102 -10.25 16.31 -5.33
CA GLU A 102 -10.91 15.05 -4.98
C GLU A 102 -10.00 13.82 -5.24
N ASP A 103 -9.32 13.82 -6.37
CA ASP A 103 -8.39 12.76 -6.73
C ASP A 103 -7.21 12.68 -5.74
N ILE A 104 -6.62 13.81 -5.34
CA ILE A 104 -5.58 13.88 -4.30
C ILE A 104 -6.11 13.33 -2.98
N CYS A 105 -7.32 13.73 -2.55
CA CYS A 105 -7.91 13.21 -1.33
C CYS A 105 -8.05 11.69 -1.37
N SER A 106 -8.50 11.14 -2.49
CA SER A 106 -8.64 9.69 -2.68
C SER A 106 -7.30 8.97 -2.68
N ILE A 107 -6.28 9.53 -3.33
CA ILE A 107 -4.90 8.99 -3.33
C ILE A 107 -4.33 8.96 -1.92
N LEU A 108 -4.40 10.07 -1.18
CA LEU A 108 -3.89 10.16 0.18
C LEU A 108 -4.65 9.22 1.13
N GLN A 109 -5.97 9.10 0.94
CA GLN A 109 -6.78 8.15 1.68
C GLN A 109 -6.31 6.71 1.45
N CYS A 110 -6.07 6.31 0.19
CA CYS A 110 -5.53 5.01 -0.16
C CYS A 110 -4.12 4.79 0.41
N ALA A 111 -3.25 5.79 0.30
CA ALA A 111 -1.89 5.72 0.85
C ALA A 111 -1.91 5.45 2.37
N GLY A 112 -2.80 6.14 3.11
CA GLY A 112 -3.00 5.87 4.53
C GLY A 112 -3.49 4.46 4.84
N LEU A 113 -4.32 3.85 3.99
CA LEU A 113 -4.76 2.46 4.18
C LEU A 113 -3.63 1.44 3.99
N ILE A 114 -2.74 1.68 3.03
CA ILE A 114 -1.74 0.68 2.63
C ILE A 114 -0.39 0.82 3.34
N HIS A 115 -0.14 1.89 4.09
CA HIS A 115 1.19 2.18 4.64
C HIS A 115 1.74 1.04 5.51
N ASP A 116 0.88 0.33 6.23
CA ASP A 116 1.24 -0.77 7.14
C ASP A 116 0.94 -2.18 6.59
N ILE A 117 0.41 -2.28 5.36
CA ILE A 117 -0.10 -3.56 4.81
C ILE A 117 0.99 -4.62 4.63
N GLY A 118 2.22 -4.22 4.42
CA GLY A 118 3.38 -5.08 4.21
C GLY A 118 4.13 -5.44 5.48
N ASN A 119 3.82 -4.84 6.62
CA ASN A 119 4.52 -5.10 7.88
C ASN A 119 4.26 -6.52 8.36
N PRO A 120 5.30 -7.25 8.80
CA PRO A 120 5.14 -8.56 9.42
C PRO A 120 4.50 -8.42 10.81
N PRO A 121 4.09 -9.53 11.44
CA PRO A 121 3.75 -9.54 12.85
C PRO A 121 4.88 -8.92 13.68
N PHE A 122 4.54 -8.13 14.70
CA PHE A 122 5.48 -7.38 15.55
C PHE A 122 6.28 -6.25 14.85
N GLY A 123 5.87 -5.83 13.64
CA GLY A 123 6.44 -4.67 12.94
C GLY A 123 7.95 -4.77 12.74
N HIS A 124 8.71 -3.75 13.13
CA HIS A 124 10.17 -3.70 12.96
C HIS A 124 10.93 -4.80 13.70
N PHE A 125 10.41 -5.28 14.83
CA PHE A 125 10.98 -6.47 15.49
C PHE A 125 10.83 -7.71 14.61
N GLY A 126 9.68 -7.87 13.96
CA GLY A 126 9.46 -8.96 13.02
C GLY A 126 10.36 -8.86 11.80
N GLU A 127 10.59 -7.65 11.28
CA GLU A 127 11.54 -7.43 10.16
C GLU A 127 12.96 -7.84 10.55
N LEU A 128 13.41 -7.39 11.73
CA LEU A 128 14.74 -7.73 12.24
C LEU A 128 14.90 -9.25 12.40
N ALA A 129 13.95 -9.90 13.05
CA ALA A 129 13.96 -11.35 13.23
C ALA A 129 14.01 -12.13 11.91
N ILE A 130 13.27 -11.65 10.87
CA ILE A 130 13.30 -12.24 9.53
C ILE A 130 14.70 -12.09 8.91
N ARG A 131 15.28 -10.90 8.96
CA ARG A 131 16.60 -10.61 8.40
C ARG A 131 17.69 -11.46 9.06
N GLU A 132 17.72 -11.46 10.39
CA GLU A 132 18.69 -12.24 11.17
C GLU A 132 18.55 -13.73 10.90
N TRP A 133 17.32 -14.24 10.87
CA TRP A 133 17.07 -15.64 10.59
C TRP A 133 17.59 -16.07 9.21
N PHE A 134 17.32 -15.28 8.17
CA PHE A 134 17.83 -15.58 6.83
C PHE A 134 19.34 -15.43 6.73
N ALA A 135 19.93 -14.42 7.37
CA ALA A 135 21.38 -14.25 7.42
C ALA A 135 22.10 -15.49 8.01
N GLU A 136 21.51 -16.10 9.04
CA GLU A 136 22.09 -17.26 9.71
C GLU A 136 21.77 -18.59 9.02
N ASN A 137 20.65 -18.71 8.34
CA ASN A 137 20.09 -20.01 7.96
C ASN A 137 19.94 -20.24 6.46
N LEU A 138 19.94 -19.21 5.61
CA LEU A 138 19.69 -19.38 4.17
C LEU A 138 20.64 -20.39 3.52
N GLY A 139 21.93 -20.34 3.83
CA GLY A 139 22.94 -21.27 3.32
C GLY A 139 22.81 -22.71 3.84
N LYS A 140 21.98 -22.94 4.87
CA LYS A 140 21.71 -24.25 5.46
C LYS A 140 20.43 -24.89 4.92
N LEU A 141 19.59 -24.12 4.25
CA LEU A 141 18.31 -24.61 3.73
C LEU A 141 18.52 -25.42 2.46
N GLU A 142 17.80 -26.52 2.37
CA GLU A 142 17.76 -27.36 1.16
C GLU A 142 16.33 -27.44 0.64
N PHE A 143 16.19 -27.37 -0.67
CA PHE A 143 14.94 -27.57 -1.38
C PHE A 143 15.16 -28.47 -2.59
N CYS A 144 14.45 -29.59 -2.66
CA CYS A 144 14.59 -30.59 -3.72
C CYS A 144 16.04 -31.06 -3.93
N GLY A 145 16.82 -31.26 -2.84
CA GLY A 145 18.20 -31.76 -2.87
C GLY A 145 19.24 -30.73 -3.35
N LYS A 146 18.87 -29.46 -3.45
CA LYS A 146 19.77 -28.33 -3.75
C LYS A 146 19.74 -27.32 -2.63
N LYS A 147 20.84 -26.63 -2.41
CA LYS A 147 20.84 -25.52 -1.46
C LYS A 147 19.93 -24.38 -1.93
N ALA A 148 19.11 -23.85 -1.02
CA ALA A 148 18.20 -22.75 -1.34
C ALA A 148 18.97 -21.53 -1.88
N GLU A 149 20.17 -21.29 -1.37
CA GLU A 149 21.05 -20.20 -1.81
C GLU A 149 21.48 -20.34 -3.28
N GLU A 150 21.61 -21.56 -3.80
CA GLU A 150 21.94 -21.82 -5.21
C GLU A 150 20.73 -21.66 -6.15
N LEU A 151 19.51 -21.83 -5.61
CA LEU A 151 18.26 -21.73 -6.38
C LEU A 151 17.75 -20.29 -6.49
N LEU A 152 18.13 -19.42 -5.57
CA LEU A 152 17.70 -18.05 -5.54
C LEU A 152 18.62 -17.17 -6.37
N GLU A 153 18.02 -16.30 -7.18
CA GLU A 153 18.73 -15.22 -7.85
C GLU A 153 19.41 -14.29 -6.82
N PRO A 154 20.56 -13.65 -7.15
CA PRO A 154 21.26 -12.77 -6.21
C PRO A 154 20.36 -11.72 -5.57
N GLN A 155 19.49 -11.08 -6.37
CA GLN A 155 18.53 -10.08 -5.86
C GLN A 155 17.53 -10.68 -4.86
N MET A 156 17.06 -11.91 -5.08
CA MET A 156 16.13 -12.57 -4.16
C MET A 156 16.77 -12.84 -2.80
N ARG A 157 18.07 -13.15 -2.77
CA ARG A 157 18.82 -13.31 -1.51
C ARG A 157 18.93 -11.99 -0.76
N GLU A 158 19.29 -10.91 -1.48
CA GLU A 158 19.35 -9.57 -0.89
C GLU A 158 17.99 -9.12 -0.36
N ASP A 159 16.90 -9.42 -1.05
CA ASP A 159 15.54 -9.10 -0.59
C ASP A 159 15.18 -9.81 0.73
N LEU A 160 15.71 -11.01 0.97
CA LEU A 160 15.53 -11.76 2.22
C LEU A 160 16.41 -11.21 3.35
N TYR A 161 17.67 -10.86 3.05
CA TYR A 161 18.59 -10.26 4.03
C TYR A 161 18.21 -8.84 4.42
N HIS A 162 17.51 -8.12 3.53
CA HIS A 162 17.05 -6.74 3.74
C HIS A 162 15.54 -6.64 3.73
N PHE A 163 14.85 -7.67 4.25
CA PHE A 163 13.38 -7.66 4.32
C PHE A 163 12.86 -6.37 4.97
N GLU A 164 11.89 -5.70 4.30
CA GLU A 164 11.40 -4.38 4.72
C GLU A 164 9.90 -4.26 4.40
N GLY A 165 9.11 -3.85 5.40
CA GLY A 165 7.64 -3.83 5.33
C GLY A 165 7.09 -2.88 4.26
N ASN A 166 7.68 -1.70 4.07
CA ASN A 166 7.22 -0.76 3.04
C ASN A 166 7.47 -1.29 1.62
N ALA A 167 8.62 -1.95 1.40
CA ALA A 167 8.88 -2.64 0.14
C ALA A 167 7.87 -3.76 -0.12
N GLN A 168 7.51 -4.52 0.93
CA GLN A 168 6.47 -5.55 0.83
C GLN A 168 5.08 -4.94 0.61
N ALA A 169 4.76 -3.78 1.19
CA ALA A 169 3.51 -3.08 0.92
C ALA A 169 3.39 -2.73 -0.58
N LEU A 170 4.44 -2.15 -1.17
CA LEU A 170 4.47 -1.85 -2.59
C LEU A 170 4.32 -3.12 -3.44
N ARG A 171 5.03 -4.19 -3.09
CA ARG A 171 4.93 -5.49 -3.78
C ARG A 171 3.52 -6.06 -3.73
N LEU A 172 2.87 -6.03 -2.56
CA LEU A 172 1.50 -6.51 -2.38
C LEU A 172 0.52 -5.79 -3.32
N VAL A 173 0.54 -4.45 -3.32
CA VAL A 173 -0.44 -3.66 -4.09
C VAL A 173 -0.12 -3.57 -5.58
N THR A 174 1.12 -3.83 -6.03
CA THR A 174 1.51 -3.72 -7.43
C THR A 174 1.70 -5.05 -8.15
N LYS A 175 1.97 -6.13 -7.42
CA LYS A 175 2.31 -7.44 -8.01
C LYS A 175 1.38 -8.58 -7.60
N LEU A 176 0.83 -8.56 -6.37
CA LEU A 176 0.11 -9.72 -5.83
C LEU A 176 -1.41 -9.52 -5.74
N HIS A 177 -1.91 -8.29 -5.67
CA HIS A 177 -3.34 -7.97 -5.66
C HIS A 177 -3.81 -7.51 -7.05
N TYR A 178 -4.04 -8.48 -7.94
CA TYR A 178 -4.62 -8.25 -9.27
C TYR A 178 -5.94 -8.99 -9.45
#